data_39511aa9e69e38b54a412784de02983a
#
_entry.id   39511aa9e69e38b54a412784de02983a
#
_cell.length_a   1.000
_cell.length_b   1.000
_cell.length_c   1.000
_cell.angle_alpha   90.00
_cell.angle_beta   90.00
_cell.angle_gamma   90.00
#
_symmetry.space_group_name_H-M   'P 1'
#
loop_
_entity.id
_entity.type
_entity.pdbx_description
1 polymer ?
#
loop_
_entity_poly.entity_id
_entity_poly.type
_entity_poly.pdbx_seq_one_letter_code
_entity_poly.pdbx_strand_id
1 'polypeptide(L)' 'VFVVVDGVVDMFYREAGAEHCVRLHTGDIFHAEIGCEHVAHPVGVARILVVETVGSV' A
#
# COMPACT_ATOMS: atom_id res chain seq x y z
N VAL A 1 2.98 -1.00 -6.65
CA VAL A 1 3.66 0.00 -5.81
C VAL A 1 2.69 1.10 -5.44
N PHE A 2 2.60 1.39 -4.16
CA PHE A 2 1.77 2.46 -3.62
C PHE A 2 2.67 3.56 -3.09
N VAL A 3 2.37 4.79 -3.43
CA VAL A 3 3.07 5.95 -2.89
C VAL A 3 2.06 6.85 -2.21
N VAL A 4 2.28 7.17 -0.95
CA VAL A 4 1.43 8.11 -0.24
C VAL A 4 1.86 9.52 -0.64
N VAL A 5 1.03 10.18 -1.43
CA VAL A 5 1.31 11.53 -1.92
C VAL A 5 1.04 12.56 -0.82
N ASP A 6 -0.05 12.34 -0.08
CA ASP A 6 -0.46 13.24 1.00
C ASP A 6 -1.31 12.47 2.01
N GLY A 7 -1.09 12.74 3.29
CA GLY A 7 -1.85 12.14 4.38
C GLY A 7 -1.21 10.92 4.99
N VAL A 8 -2.03 10.11 5.65
CA VAL A 8 -1.60 8.90 6.35
C VAL A 8 -2.51 7.76 5.94
N VAL A 9 -1.91 6.61 5.68
CA VAL A 9 -2.64 5.41 5.27
C VAL A 9 -2.17 4.23 6.11
N ASP A 10 -3.12 3.48 6.67
CA ASP A 10 -2.82 2.21 7.32
C ASP A 10 -2.98 1.11 6.27
N MET A 11 -1.87 0.46 5.96
CA MET A 11 -1.84 -0.62 5.00
C MET A 11 -1.86 -1.96 5.74
N PHE A 12 -2.91 -2.73 5.48
CA PHE A 12 -3.03 -4.09 6.00
C PHE A 12 -2.64 -5.07 4.89
N TYR A 13 -1.77 -5.99 5.20
CA TYR A 13 -1.33 -6.98 4.23
C TYR A 13 -1.11 -8.32 4.89
N ARG A 14 -1.15 -9.38 4.10
CA ARG A 14 -0.93 -10.74 4.56
C ARG A 14 0.35 -11.29 3.94
N GLU A 15 1.21 -11.79 4.81
CA GLU A 15 2.48 -12.37 4.40
C GLU A 15 2.75 -13.60 5.25
N ALA A 16 3.16 -14.69 4.59
CA ALA A 16 3.45 -15.97 5.24
C ALA A 16 2.30 -16.46 6.12
N GLY A 17 1.06 -16.21 5.71
CA GLY A 17 -0.12 -16.62 6.47
C GLY A 17 -0.46 -15.74 7.67
N ALA A 18 0.32 -14.70 7.91
CA ALA A 18 0.09 -13.77 9.01
C ALA A 18 -0.35 -12.40 8.49
N GLU A 19 -1.26 -11.77 9.22
CA GLU A 19 -1.72 -10.43 8.90
C GLU A 19 -0.82 -9.39 9.55
N HIS A 20 -0.44 -8.40 8.76
CA HIS A 20 0.42 -7.30 9.20
C HIS A 20 -0.23 -5.97 8.90
N CYS A 21 0.15 -4.95 9.65
CA CYS A 21 -0.29 -3.58 9.42
C CYS A 21 0.91 -2.66 9.50
N VAL A 22 1.02 -1.75 8.53
CA VAL A 22 2.04 -0.71 8.54
C VAL A 22 1.38 0.63 8.27
N ARG A 23 1.77 1.64 9.05
CA ARG A 23 1.29 3.01 8.83
C ARG A 23 2.25 3.74 7.91
N LEU A 24 1.70 4.21 6.80
CA LEU A 24 2.43 4.93 5.77
C LEU A 24 2.12 6.43 5.88
N HIS A 25 3.16 7.22 5.81
CA HIS A 25 3.08 8.69 5.86
C HIS A 25 3.38 9.26 4.47
N THR A 26 3.16 10.54 4.30
CA THR A 26 3.50 11.25 3.07
C THR A 26 4.94 10.95 2.63
N GLY A 27 5.09 10.51 1.40
CA GLY A 27 6.38 10.14 0.85
C GLY A 27 6.76 8.68 1.03
N ASP A 28 6.02 7.92 1.82
CA ASP A 28 6.30 6.50 2.01
C ASP A 28 5.83 5.68 0.81
N ILE A 29 6.57 4.63 0.53
CA ILE A 29 6.33 3.73 -0.59
C ILE A 29 6.05 2.33 -0.04
N PHE A 30 4.98 1.72 -0.50
CA PHE A 30 4.65 0.34 -0.17
C PHE A 30 4.69 -0.49 -1.45
N HIS A 31 5.51 -1.53 -1.43
CA HIS A 31 5.64 -2.45 -2.55
C HIS A 31 4.93 -3.76 -2.21
N ALA A 32 3.83 -4.03 -2.92
CA ALA A 32 3.09 -5.30 -2.77
C ALA A 32 3.50 -6.25 -3.89
N GLU A 33 3.86 -7.45 -3.52
CA GLU A 33 4.17 -8.50 -4.49
C GLU A 33 2.89 -9.09 -5.08
N ILE A 34 3.01 -9.71 -6.23
CA ILE A 34 1.91 -10.42 -6.88
C ILE A 34 1.40 -11.52 -5.94
N GLY A 35 0.09 -11.58 -5.75
CA GLY A 35 -0.52 -12.57 -4.87
C GLY A 35 -0.58 -12.17 -3.40
N CYS A 36 0.01 -11.05 -3.04
CA CYS A 36 -0.08 -10.51 -1.70
C CYS A 36 -1.43 -9.81 -1.50
N GLU A 37 -2.20 -10.27 -0.54
CA GLU A 37 -3.45 -9.59 -0.18
C GLU A 37 -3.13 -8.33 0.62
N HIS A 38 -3.71 -7.21 0.20
CA HIS A 38 -3.50 -5.94 0.89
C HIS A 38 -4.73 -5.06 0.79
N VAL A 39 -4.95 -4.26 1.82
CA VAL A 39 -6.04 -3.30 1.89
C VAL A 39 -5.52 -2.00 2.49
N ALA A 40 -5.77 -0.90 1.82
CA ALA A 40 -5.38 0.43 2.29
C ALA A 40 -6.54 1.10 3.00
N HIS A 41 -6.31 1.56 4.22
CA HIS A 41 -7.27 2.31 5.01
C HIS A 41 -6.74 3.72 5.26
N PRO A 42 -7.22 4.73 4.55
CA PRO A 42 -6.78 6.10 4.81
C PRO A 42 -7.25 6.57 6.19
N VAL A 43 -6.37 7.28 6.88
CA VAL A 43 -6.69 7.92 8.14
C VAL A 43 -7.10 9.36 7.81
N GLY A 44 -8.42 9.61 7.78
CA GLY A 44 -8.92 10.88 7.28
C GLY A 44 -8.82 10.95 5.76
N VAL A 45 -8.42 12.12 5.25
CA VAL A 45 -8.23 12.33 3.80
C VAL A 45 -6.80 12.01 3.43
N ALA A 46 -6.62 11.12 2.45
CA ALA A 46 -5.30 10.78 1.95
C ALA A 46 -5.33 10.66 0.43
N ARG A 47 -4.18 10.96 -0.19
CA ARG A 47 -3.99 10.78 -1.62
C ARG A 47 -2.93 9.72 -1.84
N ILE A 48 -3.24 8.76 -2.68
CA ILE A 48 -2.36 7.63 -2.97
C ILE A 48 -2.16 7.55 -4.47
N LEU A 49 -0.92 7.40 -4.88
CA LEU A 49 -0.57 7.08 -6.25
C LEU A 49 -0.30 5.59 -6.34
N VAL A 50 -1.02 4.92 -7.21
CA VAL A 50 -0.81 3.49 -7.46
C VAL A 50 -0.09 3.35 -8.80
N VAL A 51 1.08 2.73 -8.75
CA VAL A 51 1.86 2.44 -9.94
C VAL A 51 1.85 0.94 -10.17
N GLU A 52 1.30 0.52 -11.29
CA GLU A 52 1.24 -0.88 -11.66
C GLU A 52 1.99 -1.10 -12.96
N THR A 53 2.69 -2.21 -13.04
CA THR A 53 3.36 -2.63 -14.26
C THR A 53 2.37 -3.42 -15.09
N VAL A 54 1.80 -2.77 -16.09
CA VAL A 54 0.84 -3.40 -17.00
C VAL A 54 1.56 -3.97 -18.20
N GLY A 55 1.23 -5.20 -18.55
CA GLY A 55 1.83 -5.83 -19.70
C GLY A 55 3.31 -6.10 -19.54
N SER A 56 3.75 -6.27 -18.35
CA SER A 56 5.12 -6.64 -18.03
C SER A 56 5.35 -8.09 -18.41
N VAL A 57 5.58 -8.27 -19.59
CA VAL A 57 5.82 -9.59 -20.14
C VAL A 57 7.29 -9.76 -20.40
#